data_86094f47c6e9ed193b63a6f82560dfd4
#
_entry.id   86094f47c6e9ed193b63a6f82560dfd4
#
_cell.length_a   1.000
_cell.length_b   1.000
_cell.length_c   1.000
_cell.angle_alpha   90.00
_cell.angle_beta   90.00
_cell.angle_gamma   90.00
#
_symmetry.space_group_name_H-M   'P 1'
#
loop_
_entity.id
_entity.type
_entity.pdbx_description
1 polymer ?
#
loop_
_entity_poly.entity_id
_entity_poly.type
_entity_poly.pdbx_seq_one_letter_code
_entity_poly.pdbx_strand_id
1 'polypeptide(L)'
;HTSSSSELFEQMVRISEEDVIIGISFPRYSMRTLKAMEFANNRNAKVITLTDSVHSPMNLYSSCNLIAKSDMASIVDSLVAPLSVINALIVALCMRKQSEVAETLEALEDIWNEYQVYESDEINYIDDHMKMRYGKVDNVDREDSGIEK
;
A
#
# COMPACT_ATOMS: atom_id res chain seq x y z
N HIS A 1 17.63 -11.73 3.46
CA HIS A 1 18.57 -11.35 2.41
C HIS A 1 19.17 -9.99 2.74
N THR A 2 20.40 -9.98 3.23
CA THR A 2 21.24 -8.77 3.25
C THR A 2 21.79 -8.59 1.84
N SER A 3 21.04 -7.93 0.96
CA SER A 3 21.60 -7.46 -0.29
C SER A 3 22.78 -6.53 0.03
N SER A 4 23.92 -6.77 -0.60
CA SER A 4 25.12 -5.96 -0.36
C SER A 4 24.88 -4.52 -0.79
N SER A 5 25.64 -3.57 -0.25
CA SER A 5 25.51 -2.15 -0.65
C SER A 5 25.81 -1.97 -2.14
N SER A 6 26.66 -2.82 -2.74
CA SER A 6 26.95 -2.83 -4.16
C SER A 6 25.73 -3.15 -5.02
N GLU A 7 24.94 -4.16 -4.63
CA GLU A 7 23.75 -4.59 -5.38
C GLU A 7 22.70 -3.49 -5.51
N LEU A 8 22.52 -2.63 -4.48
CA LEU A 8 21.62 -1.49 -4.57
C LEU A 8 22.06 -0.50 -5.66
N PHE A 9 23.35 -0.14 -5.69
CA PHE A 9 23.86 0.80 -6.68
C PHE A 9 23.92 0.19 -8.09
N GLU A 10 24.10 -1.12 -8.21
CA GLU A 10 23.97 -1.84 -9.49
C GLU A 10 22.56 -1.72 -10.05
N GLN A 11 21.54 -1.88 -9.21
CA GLN A 11 20.12 -1.69 -9.61
C GLN A 11 19.83 -0.24 -9.99
N MET A 12 20.49 0.72 -9.33
CA MET A 12 20.29 2.15 -9.55
C MET A 12 21.15 2.73 -10.69
N VAL A 13 22.00 1.93 -11.34
CA VAL A 13 22.94 2.42 -12.37
C VAL A 13 22.27 3.14 -13.55
N ARG A 14 21.04 2.76 -13.88
CA ARG A 14 20.27 3.32 -15.00
C ARG A 14 19.32 4.45 -14.62
N ILE A 15 19.35 4.90 -13.37
CA ILE A 15 18.48 5.98 -12.90
C ILE A 15 18.77 7.27 -13.70
N SER A 16 17.70 7.94 -14.10
CA SER A 16 17.67 9.15 -14.89
C SER A 16 16.71 10.20 -14.31
N GLU A 17 16.59 11.34 -14.95
CA GLU A 17 15.65 12.40 -14.59
C GLU A 17 14.17 12.03 -14.74
N GLU A 18 13.85 10.96 -15.46
CA GLU A 18 12.50 10.43 -15.64
C GLU A 18 12.04 9.55 -14.47
N ASP A 19 12.98 9.17 -13.59
CA ASP A 19 12.72 8.25 -12.49
C ASP A 19 12.34 8.98 -11.20
N VAL A 20 11.58 8.26 -10.36
CA VAL A 20 11.21 8.69 -9.02
C VAL A 20 11.70 7.66 -8.01
N ILE A 21 12.45 8.13 -7.02
CA ILE A 21 12.91 7.31 -5.90
C ILE A 21 12.15 7.69 -4.64
N ILE A 22 11.68 6.68 -3.91
CA ILE A 22 11.06 6.87 -2.60
C ILE A 22 12.02 6.34 -1.54
N GLY A 23 12.58 7.26 -0.75
CA GLY A 23 13.46 6.95 0.37
C GLY A 23 12.68 6.91 1.68
N ILE A 24 12.67 5.76 2.36
CA ILE A 24 11.96 5.56 3.64
C ILE A 24 12.99 5.29 4.73
N SER A 25 13.06 6.18 5.72
CA SER A 25 13.94 5.98 6.88
C SER A 25 13.50 6.84 8.06
N PHE A 26 13.60 6.26 9.25
CA PHE A 26 13.23 6.83 10.53
C PHE A 26 14.43 6.95 11.46
N PRO A 27 14.32 7.50 12.69
CA PRO A 27 15.43 7.69 13.62
C PRO A 27 16.37 6.47 13.71
N ARG A 28 17.66 6.72 13.82
CA ARG A 28 18.81 5.88 13.47
C ARG A 28 18.94 5.68 11.95
N TYR A 29 18.66 6.77 11.24
CA TYR A 29 18.59 6.85 9.77
C TYR A 29 19.66 6.01 9.08
N SER A 30 19.24 5.27 8.04
CA SER A 30 20.13 4.41 7.27
C SER A 30 21.05 5.23 6.36
N MET A 31 22.35 5.15 6.59
CA MET A 31 23.35 5.76 5.69
C MET A 31 23.30 5.19 4.28
N ARG A 32 22.90 3.94 4.14
CA ARG A 32 22.70 3.31 2.83
C ARG A 32 21.57 3.99 2.06
N THR A 33 20.44 4.25 2.72
CA THR A 33 19.31 4.96 2.12
C THR A 33 19.70 6.39 1.75
N LEU A 34 20.39 7.09 2.64
CA LEU A 34 20.89 8.45 2.38
C LEU A 34 21.78 8.51 1.13
N LYS A 35 22.76 7.62 1.02
CA LYS A 35 23.66 7.56 -0.14
C LYS A 35 22.94 7.18 -1.42
N ALA A 36 21.90 6.34 -1.37
CA ALA A 36 21.09 6.00 -2.51
C ALA A 36 20.29 7.23 -3.02
N MET A 37 19.75 8.00 -2.09
CA MET A 37 19.03 9.24 -2.43
C MET A 37 19.98 10.32 -3.00
N GLU A 38 21.16 10.48 -2.41
CA GLU A 38 22.21 11.35 -2.94
C GLU A 38 22.57 10.96 -4.38
N PHE A 39 22.77 9.67 -4.62
CA PHE A 39 23.09 9.16 -5.96
C PHE A 39 21.99 9.43 -6.96
N ALA A 40 20.74 9.24 -6.58
CA ALA A 40 19.57 9.53 -7.43
C ALA A 40 19.44 11.05 -7.72
N ASN A 41 19.58 11.87 -6.68
CA ASN A 41 19.54 13.33 -6.82
C ASN A 41 20.63 13.86 -7.75
N ASN A 42 21.86 13.32 -7.68
CA ASN A 42 22.97 13.69 -8.56
C ASN A 42 22.73 13.30 -10.03
N ARG A 43 21.73 12.47 -10.31
CA ARG A 43 21.28 12.09 -11.65
C ARG A 43 19.97 12.78 -12.07
N ASN A 44 19.59 13.80 -11.32
CA ASN A 44 18.36 14.58 -11.52
C ASN A 44 17.07 13.78 -11.38
N ALA A 45 17.10 12.56 -10.83
CA ALA A 45 15.89 11.81 -10.48
C ALA A 45 15.11 12.55 -9.38
N LYS A 46 13.80 12.42 -9.39
CA LYS A 46 12.95 12.97 -8.32
C LYS A 46 13.05 12.10 -7.09
N VAL A 47 13.29 12.71 -5.94
CA VAL A 47 13.42 12.00 -4.68
C VAL A 47 12.28 12.41 -3.73
N ILE A 48 11.46 11.44 -3.35
CA ILE A 48 10.41 11.58 -2.33
C ILE A 48 10.93 10.94 -1.05
N THR A 49 10.78 11.61 0.09
CA THR A 49 11.14 11.01 1.38
C THR A 49 9.90 10.74 2.23
N LEU A 50 9.94 9.62 2.95
CA LEU A 50 9.03 9.34 4.05
C LEU A 50 9.85 9.18 5.33
N THR A 51 9.68 10.11 6.26
CA THR A 51 10.48 10.20 7.49
C THR A 51 9.64 10.78 8.64
N ASP A 52 10.21 10.89 9.83
CA ASP A 52 9.54 11.34 11.04
C ASP A 52 9.48 12.85 11.21
N SER A 53 10.40 13.59 10.63
CA SER A 53 10.59 15.02 10.90
C SER A 53 11.06 15.80 9.67
N VAL A 54 10.65 17.06 9.60
CA VAL A 54 11.17 18.02 8.61
C VAL A 54 12.67 18.30 8.78
N HIS A 55 13.23 18.01 9.95
CA HIS A 55 14.66 18.17 10.25
C HIS A 55 15.46 16.89 10.01
N SER A 56 14.84 15.85 9.49
CA SER A 56 15.52 14.59 9.16
C SER A 56 16.62 14.81 8.13
N PRO A 57 17.78 14.16 8.27
CA PRO A 57 18.85 14.20 7.25
C PRO A 57 18.40 13.65 5.90
N MET A 58 17.31 12.86 5.88
CA MET A 58 16.70 12.34 4.65
C MET A 58 16.23 13.47 3.72
N ASN A 59 15.90 14.62 4.27
CA ASN A 59 15.36 15.75 3.51
C ASN A 59 16.40 16.54 2.73
N LEU A 60 17.69 16.27 2.93
CA LEU A 60 18.78 16.96 2.23
C LEU A 60 18.74 16.77 0.71
N TYR A 61 18.29 15.60 0.25
CA TYR A 61 18.30 15.22 -1.16
C TYR A 61 16.87 15.07 -1.73
N SER A 62 15.85 15.48 -0.98
CA SER A 62 14.47 15.26 -1.37
C SER A 62 13.87 16.41 -2.18
N SER A 63 13.08 16.05 -3.18
CA SER A 63 12.22 16.97 -3.93
C SER A 63 10.87 17.20 -3.22
N CYS A 64 10.42 16.21 -2.43
CA CYS A 64 9.17 16.22 -1.69
C CYS A 64 9.28 15.38 -0.42
N ASN A 65 8.73 15.87 0.69
CA ASN A 65 8.82 15.22 1.98
C ASN A 65 7.44 14.80 2.48
N LEU A 66 7.28 13.53 2.81
CA LEU A 66 6.14 12.99 3.54
C LEU A 66 6.56 12.76 4.99
N ILE A 67 5.85 13.36 5.92
CA ILE A 67 6.18 13.26 7.34
C ILE A 67 5.16 12.37 8.04
N ALA A 68 5.66 11.29 8.63
CA ALA A 68 4.89 10.39 9.47
C ALA A 68 5.60 10.27 10.82
N LYS A 69 5.00 10.82 11.87
CA LYS A 69 5.57 10.70 13.20
C LYS A 69 5.58 9.25 13.65
N SER A 70 6.75 8.77 14.06
CA SER A 70 6.94 7.45 14.65
C SER A 70 7.42 7.62 16.09
N ASP A 71 6.61 8.31 16.91
CA ASP A 71 6.93 8.50 18.32
C ASP A 71 6.93 7.13 19.02
N MET A 72 8.03 6.80 19.69
CA MET A 72 8.15 5.59 20.48
C MET A 72 7.19 5.66 21.68
N ALA A 73 6.03 5.03 21.58
CA ALA A 73 5.17 4.78 22.74
C ALA A 73 5.66 3.59 23.60
N SER A 74 6.63 2.82 23.09
CA SER A 74 7.19 1.65 23.75
C SER A 74 8.64 1.37 23.27
N ILE A 75 9.19 0.22 23.62
CA ILE A 75 10.54 -0.22 23.22
C ILE A 75 10.70 -0.40 21.70
N VAL A 76 9.59 -0.51 20.96
CA VAL A 76 9.56 -0.75 19.52
C VAL A 76 8.95 0.44 18.80
N ASP A 77 9.58 0.89 17.71
CA ASP A 77 9.07 1.94 16.84
C ASP A 77 7.76 1.49 16.17
N SER A 78 6.74 2.33 16.21
CA SER A 78 5.47 2.05 15.55
C SER A 78 5.55 2.35 14.06
N LEU A 79 5.24 1.37 13.22
CA LEU A 79 5.12 1.54 11.78
C LEU A 79 3.71 1.93 11.31
N VAL A 80 2.76 2.11 12.22
CA VAL A 80 1.35 2.39 11.88
C VAL A 80 1.20 3.68 11.09
N ALA A 81 1.79 4.78 11.57
CA ALA A 81 1.71 6.07 10.88
C ALA A 81 2.44 6.05 9.52
N PRO A 82 3.67 5.52 9.38
CA PRO A 82 4.31 5.34 8.09
C PRO A 82 3.49 4.52 7.10
N LEU A 83 2.94 3.38 7.51
CA LEU A 83 2.11 2.54 6.65
C LEU A 83 0.82 3.24 6.23
N SER A 84 0.20 4.00 7.12
CA SER A 84 -1.00 4.80 6.80
C SER A 84 -0.70 5.86 5.73
N VAL A 85 0.46 6.52 5.80
CA VAL A 85 0.89 7.50 4.78
C VAL A 85 1.15 6.81 3.44
N ILE A 86 1.78 5.63 3.45
CA ILE A 86 1.99 4.84 2.23
C ILE A 86 0.65 4.44 1.60
N ASN A 87 -0.29 3.94 2.39
CA ASN A 87 -1.62 3.59 1.91
C ASN A 87 -2.35 4.80 1.32
N ALA A 88 -2.29 5.95 1.98
CA ALA A 88 -2.88 7.19 1.46
C ALA A 88 -2.23 7.62 0.13
N LEU A 89 -0.92 7.49 -0.01
CA LEU A 89 -0.20 7.77 -1.25
C LEU A 89 -0.66 6.84 -2.38
N ILE A 90 -0.77 5.55 -2.11
CA ILE A 90 -1.25 4.55 -3.08
C ILE A 90 -2.67 4.90 -3.53
N VAL A 91 -3.58 5.17 -2.58
CA VAL A 91 -4.97 5.55 -2.91
C VAL A 91 -5.01 6.82 -3.76
N ALA A 92 -4.23 7.85 -3.40
CA ALA A 92 -4.18 9.08 -4.17
C ALA A 92 -3.66 8.88 -5.61
N LEU A 93 -2.68 8.00 -5.80
CA LEU A 93 -2.17 7.62 -7.13
C LEU A 93 -3.22 6.86 -7.94
N CYS A 94 -3.90 5.88 -7.32
CA CYS A 94 -4.98 5.13 -7.96
C CYS A 94 -6.13 6.04 -8.38
N MET A 95 -6.52 7.00 -7.54
CA MET A 95 -7.55 7.98 -7.89
C MET A 95 -7.17 8.88 -9.07
N ARG A 96 -5.89 9.20 -9.23
CA ARG A 96 -5.40 10.01 -10.37
C ARG A 96 -5.28 9.22 -11.67
N LYS A 97 -5.07 7.90 -11.58
CA LYS A 97 -4.86 7.00 -12.71
C LYS A 97 -5.99 5.97 -12.82
N GLN A 98 -7.20 6.37 -12.53
CA GLN A 98 -8.35 5.46 -12.35
C GLN A 98 -8.57 4.53 -13.55
N SER A 99 -8.46 5.02 -14.78
CA SER A 99 -8.63 4.18 -15.98
C SER A 99 -7.52 3.14 -16.13
N GLU A 100 -6.24 3.55 -15.99
CA GLU A 100 -5.10 2.63 -16.08
C GLU A 100 -5.14 1.57 -14.98
N VAL A 101 -5.57 1.96 -13.77
CA VAL A 101 -5.70 1.04 -12.64
C VAL A 101 -6.83 0.05 -12.86
N ALA A 102 -7.99 0.50 -13.39
CA ALA A 102 -9.12 -0.37 -13.69
C ALA A 102 -8.74 -1.44 -14.73
N GLU A 103 -8.13 -1.05 -15.85
CA GLU A 103 -7.67 -1.97 -16.88
C GLU A 103 -6.65 -3.01 -16.33
N THR A 104 -5.73 -2.54 -15.47
CA THR A 104 -4.75 -3.43 -14.84
C THR A 104 -5.41 -4.43 -13.89
N LEU A 105 -6.40 -3.99 -13.11
CA LEU A 105 -7.13 -4.85 -12.17
C LEU A 105 -7.97 -5.89 -12.92
N GLU A 106 -8.65 -5.52 -14.00
CA GLU A 106 -9.38 -6.48 -14.85
C GLU A 106 -8.44 -7.56 -15.41
N ALA A 107 -7.27 -7.15 -15.93
CA ALA A 107 -6.28 -8.11 -16.44
C ALA A 107 -5.73 -9.03 -15.34
N LEU A 108 -5.56 -8.53 -14.11
CA LEU A 108 -5.14 -9.33 -12.96
C LEU A 108 -6.23 -10.31 -12.52
N GLU A 109 -7.49 -9.88 -12.48
CA GLU A 109 -8.63 -10.75 -12.18
C GLU A 109 -8.74 -11.91 -13.18
N ASP A 110 -8.55 -11.63 -14.47
CA ASP A 110 -8.56 -12.67 -15.50
C ASP A 110 -7.43 -13.69 -15.27
N ILE A 111 -6.21 -13.22 -14.95
CA ILE A 111 -5.07 -14.09 -14.63
C ILE A 111 -5.35 -14.91 -13.37
N TRP A 112 -5.86 -14.29 -12.31
CA TRP A 112 -6.17 -14.99 -11.07
C TRP A 112 -7.24 -16.07 -11.27
N ASN A 113 -8.23 -15.81 -12.09
CA ASN A 113 -9.27 -16.78 -12.45
C ASN A 113 -8.69 -17.92 -13.29
N GLU A 114 -7.85 -17.62 -14.30
CA GLU A 114 -7.21 -18.62 -15.17
C GLU A 114 -6.31 -19.57 -14.37
N TYR A 115 -5.52 -19.02 -13.45
CA TYR A 115 -4.56 -19.80 -12.65
C TYR A 115 -5.11 -20.26 -11.29
N GLN A 116 -6.39 -20.00 -11.00
CA GLN A 116 -7.05 -20.35 -9.74
C GLN A 116 -6.22 -19.93 -8.51
N VAL A 117 -5.68 -18.69 -8.54
CA VAL A 117 -4.81 -18.16 -7.48
C VAL A 117 -5.58 -17.97 -6.17
N TYR A 118 -6.87 -17.65 -6.27
CA TYR A 118 -7.78 -17.55 -5.14
C TYR A 118 -8.88 -18.59 -5.30
N GLU A 119 -9.16 -19.34 -4.22
CA GLU A 119 -10.34 -20.18 -4.17
C GLU A 119 -11.60 -19.30 -4.17
N SER A 120 -12.31 -19.29 -5.30
CA SER A 120 -13.60 -18.61 -5.42
C SER A 120 -14.70 -19.33 -4.60
N ASP A 121 -14.41 -20.55 -4.12
CA ASP A 121 -15.37 -21.41 -3.43
C ASP A 121 -15.51 -21.13 -1.92
N GLU A 122 -14.62 -20.37 -1.30
CA GLU A 122 -14.74 -20.06 0.15
C GLU A 122 -16.01 -19.27 0.46
N ILE A 123 -16.42 -18.34 -0.41
CA ILE A 123 -17.65 -17.58 -0.20
C ILE A 123 -18.87 -18.48 -0.37
N ASN A 124 -18.88 -19.37 -1.35
CA ASN A 124 -19.95 -20.35 -1.54
C ASN A 124 -19.97 -21.38 -0.38
N TYR A 125 -18.79 -21.83 0.09
CA TYR A 125 -18.69 -22.76 1.22
C TYR A 125 -19.18 -22.12 2.53
N ILE A 126 -18.86 -20.86 2.78
CA ILE A 126 -19.36 -20.13 3.95
C ILE A 126 -20.87 -19.90 3.84
N ASP A 127 -21.39 -19.52 2.66
CA ASP A 127 -22.81 -19.28 2.44
C ASP A 127 -23.62 -20.57 2.52
N ASP A 128 -23.11 -21.68 1.99
CA ASP A 128 -23.71 -23.01 2.12
C ASP A 128 -23.65 -23.53 3.56
N HIS A 129 -22.56 -23.31 4.29
CA HIS A 129 -22.47 -23.67 5.70
C HIS A 129 -23.35 -22.82 6.61
N MET A 130 -23.51 -21.55 6.29
CA MET A 130 -24.44 -20.64 6.97
C MET A 130 -25.88 -21.03 6.68
N LYS A 131 -26.26 -21.37 5.46
CA LYS A 131 -27.57 -21.87 5.09
C LYS A 131 -27.91 -23.20 5.77
N MET A 132 -26.93 -24.13 5.88
CA MET A 132 -27.11 -25.38 6.61
C MET A 132 -27.25 -25.20 8.13
N ARG A 133 -26.54 -24.25 8.72
CA ARG A 133 -26.48 -24.07 10.18
C ARG A 133 -27.60 -23.23 10.75
N TYR A 134 -28.14 -22.29 9.99
CA TYR A 134 -29.13 -21.32 10.48
C TYR A 134 -30.50 -21.47 9.81
N GLY A 135 -30.66 -22.39 8.88
CA GLY A 135 -31.91 -22.59 8.14
C GLY A 135 -32.29 -21.37 7.29
N LYS A 136 -33.17 -21.55 6.33
CA LYS A 136 -33.85 -20.42 5.68
C LYS A 136 -34.51 -19.59 6.79
N VAL A 137 -34.14 -18.33 6.90
CA VAL A 137 -35.01 -17.34 7.53
C VAL A 137 -36.18 -17.17 6.56
N ASP A 138 -37.22 -17.96 6.83
CA ASP A 138 -38.47 -17.81 6.08
C ASP A 138 -38.91 -16.37 6.25
N ASN A 139 -39.17 -15.71 5.12
CA ASN A 139 -39.90 -14.46 5.08
C ASN A 139 -41.18 -14.67 5.86
N VAL A 140 -41.28 -14.09 7.03
CA VAL A 140 -42.53 -13.97 7.75
C VAL A 140 -43.39 -13.01 6.92
N ASP A 141 -44.34 -13.63 6.24
CA ASP A 141 -45.37 -12.96 5.46
C ASP A 141 -45.98 -11.84 6.29
N ARG A 142 -45.89 -10.63 5.78
CA ARG A 142 -46.79 -9.56 6.17
C ARG A 142 -48.12 -9.79 5.46
N GLU A 143 -48.89 -10.74 5.96
CA GLU A 143 -50.29 -10.82 5.65
C GLU A 143 -51.09 -10.05 6.72
N ASP A 144 -51.87 -9.15 6.17
CA ASP A 144 -53.16 -8.66 6.62
C ASP A 144 -53.38 -8.31 8.11
N SER A 145 -53.48 -7.04 8.35
CA SER A 145 -54.49 -6.53 9.26
C SER A 145 -55.37 -5.55 8.54
N GLY A 146 -56.35 -6.11 7.80
CA GLY A 146 -57.56 -5.39 7.50
C GLY A 146 -58.29 -5.09 8.82
N ILE A 147 -58.51 -3.83 9.10
CA ILE A 147 -59.48 -3.38 10.08
C ILE A 147 -60.50 -2.55 9.28
N GLU A 148 -61.60 -3.23 8.92
CA GLU A 148 -62.87 -2.54 8.75
C GLU A 148 -63.36 -2.04 10.11
N LYS A 149 -63.62 -0.81 10.23
CA LYS A 149 -64.84 -0.10 10.71
C LYS A 149 -64.52 1.36 11.01
#